data_193ec63a4452e15fba6ec301e29d5e23
#
_entry.id   193ec63a4452e15fba6ec301e29d5e23
#
_cell.length_a   1.000
_cell.length_b   1.000
_cell.length_c   1.000
_cell.angle_alpha   90.00
_cell.angle_beta   90.00
_cell.angle_gamma   90.00
#
_symmetry.space_group_name_H-M   'P 1'
#
loop_
_entity.id
_entity.type
_entity.pdbx_description
1 polymer ?
#
loop_
_entity_poly.entity_id
_entity_poly.type
_entity_poly.pdbx_seq_one_letter_code
_entity_poly.pdbx_strand_id
1 'polypeptide(L)'
;MNRKLLTGCAALLVWHAVAAQDSLKVWTLQTCLDYALENNIQLQQSRNDYLSGLEDTREAKAALLPSLAVSATQGYTNYPSSNAEDNNSYTGTYGINAGLTLYEGGKLRTAVKEQRLQNRIDALSVAESANDIRIAIVEAYMQALYAAEAVEVAAGTAEVSRAQRDRAEQMWQAGSISKVDFAQLESQYASDLYQVVVARSSLDDYKLQLKQLLELDITEEMNLAAPAEGEETVLQALPAKTDIYATALDAMPQIERGRLGVETAELGIREARAGFYPSVSLTAGLGTGHMTGGGFQSGSQIWNRFNENVALSVSIPIFSNRKNRTAVNKARIAVSNSRLEQLGLEKELLRKVESAYLDAISSQSRYTAARQKERYARQSYDLTDEQFRVGRKNTVELITAQNELSSARQEVLQAKYMALLNIRLLDIYQGR
;
A
#
# COMPACT_ATOMS: atom_id res chain seq x y z
N MET A 1 27.90 24.63 -65.62
CA MET A 1 28.72 25.84 -65.50
C MET A 1 28.56 26.36 -64.08
N ASN A 2 29.69 26.52 -63.40
CA ASN A 2 29.93 27.11 -62.06
C ASN A 2 29.43 26.37 -60.83
N ARG A 3 30.25 25.69 -60.07
CA ARG A 3 31.44 26.00 -59.25
C ARG A 3 31.19 26.79 -57.97
N LYS A 4 31.49 26.07 -56.86
CA LYS A 4 32.01 26.59 -55.55
C LYS A 4 30.95 27.13 -54.56
N LEU A 5 30.92 26.81 -53.30
CA LEU A 5 32.01 26.84 -52.31
C LEU A 5 31.70 25.90 -51.15
N LEU A 6 32.70 25.12 -50.75
CA LEU A 6 32.85 24.55 -49.43
C LEU A 6 33.03 25.70 -48.41
N THR A 7 32.26 25.64 -47.33
CA THR A 7 32.67 26.26 -46.07
C THR A 7 32.31 25.32 -44.95
N GLY A 8 33.34 24.76 -44.31
CA GLY A 8 33.21 23.89 -43.16
C GLY A 8 32.78 24.69 -41.93
N CYS A 9 31.82 24.15 -41.22
CA CYS A 9 31.57 24.45 -39.81
C CYS A 9 31.96 23.23 -38.99
N ALA A 10 33.16 23.31 -38.41
CA ALA A 10 33.57 22.41 -37.33
C ALA A 10 32.65 22.67 -36.13
N ALA A 11 31.64 21.86 -35.96
CA ALA A 11 30.84 21.84 -34.74
C ALA A 11 31.70 21.21 -33.64
N LEU A 12 32.26 22.04 -32.78
CA LEU A 12 32.82 21.67 -31.48
C LEU A 12 31.72 21.00 -30.65
N LEU A 13 31.74 19.68 -30.63
CA LEU A 13 31.03 18.85 -29.63
C LEU A 13 31.71 19.15 -28.29
N VAL A 14 31.23 20.16 -27.58
CA VAL A 14 31.48 20.31 -26.15
C VAL A 14 30.68 19.20 -25.45
N TRP A 15 31.37 18.09 -25.25
CA TRP A 15 30.90 17.06 -24.31
C TRP A 15 30.95 17.69 -22.92
N HIS A 16 29.84 18.23 -22.46
CA HIS A 16 29.64 18.45 -21.05
C HIS A 16 29.59 17.07 -20.40
N ALA A 17 30.73 16.59 -19.95
CA ALA A 17 30.79 15.62 -18.88
C ALA A 17 30.16 16.33 -17.68
N VAL A 18 28.86 16.13 -17.50
CA VAL A 18 28.19 16.29 -16.20
C VAL A 18 28.86 15.21 -15.37
N ALA A 19 29.93 15.59 -14.66
CA ALA A 19 30.37 14.84 -13.50
C ALA A 19 29.14 14.84 -12.57
N ALA A 20 28.39 13.75 -12.58
CA ALA A 20 27.51 13.40 -11.50
C ALA A 20 28.41 13.39 -10.27
N GLN A 21 28.47 14.49 -9.53
CA GLN A 21 28.84 14.44 -8.15
C GLN A 21 27.78 13.53 -7.54
N ASP A 22 28.19 12.29 -7.29
CA ASP A 22 27.55 11.38 -6.37
C ASP A 22 27.61 12.04 -4.98
N SER A 23 26.85 13.11 -4.81
CA SER A 23 26.50 13.58 -3.48
C SER A 23 25.69 12.45 -2.88
N LEU A 24 26.28 11.70 -1.97
CA LEU A 24 25.62 10.66 -1.19
C LEU A 24 24.23 11.16 -0.83
N LYS A 25 23.21 10.62 -1.51
CA LYS A 25 21.82 11.07 -1.34
C LYS A 25 21.43 10.78 0.11
N VAL A 26 21.25 11.84 0.88
CA VAL A 26 20.83 11.72 2.27
C VAL A 26 19.33 11.55 2.29
N TRP A 27 18.87 10.43 2.82
CA TRP A 27 17.46 10.10 2.94
C TRP A 27 16.89 10.65 4.23
N THR A 28 16.05 11.68 4.14
CA THR A 28 15.21 12.16 5.24
C THR A 28 13.88 11.43 5.22
N LEU A 29 13.12 11.47 6.33
CA LEU A 29 11.77 10.89 6.37
C LEU A 29 10.89 11.47 5.24
N GLN A 30 10.93 12.80 5.04
CA GLN A 30 10.14 13.44 3.99
C GLN A 30 10.52 12.96 2.60
N THR A 31 11.81 12.85 2.29
CA THR A 31 12.27 12.35 0.98
C THR A 31 11.88 10.88 0.76
N CYS A 32 11.87 10.06 1.82
CA CYS A 32 11.37 8.69 1.75
C CYS A 32 9.87 8.64 1.45
N LEU A 33 9.07 9.48 2.13
CA LEU A 33 7.62 9.55 1.92
C LEU A 33 7.30 10.00 0.49
N ASP A 34 7.92 11.08 0.00
CA ASP A 34 7.67 11.61 -1.33
C ASP A 34 8.05 10.58 -2.41
N TYR A 35 9.23 9.97 -2.27
CA TYR A 35 9.71 8.95 -3.22
C TYR A 35 8.81 7.71 -3.27
N ALA A 36 8.37 7.22 -2.10
CA ALA A 36 7.48 6.06 -2.04
C ALA A 36 6.11 6.34 -2.65
N LEU A 37 5.54 7.52 -2.40
CA LEU A 37 4.26 7.90 -2.99
C LEU A 37 4.29 8.00 -4.52
N GLU A 38 5.47 8.17 -5.11
CA GLU A 38 5.65 8.17 -6.57
C GLU A 38 5.93 6.77 -7.13
N ASN A 39 6.75 5.97 -6.44
CA ASN A 39 7.35 4.77 -7.01
C ASN A 39 6.79 3.45 -6.46
N ASN A 40 6.11 3.45 -5.30
CA ASN A 40 5.66 2.21 -4.68
C ASN A 40 4.67 1.44 -5.56
N ILE A 41 4.95 0.15 -5.77
CA ILE A 41 4.21 -0.75 -6.66
C ILE A 41 2.76 -0.91 -6.21
N GLN A 42 2.51 -1.07 -4.92
CA GLN A 42 1.15 -1.25 -4.39
C GLN A 42 0.27 -0.02 -4.66
N LEU A 43 0.84 1.19 -4.50
CA LEU A 43 0.12 2.42 -4.80
C LEU A 43 -0.14 2.58 -6.30
N GLN A 44 0.81 2.19 -7.15
CA GLN A 44 0.62 2.18 -8.60
C GLN A 44 -0.48 1.18 -9.01
N GLN A 45 -0.54 0.00 -8.40
CA GLN A 45 -1.62 -0.97 -8.61
C GLN A 45 -2.98 -0.36 -8.23
N SER A 46 -3.09 0.27 -7.05
CA SER A 46 -4.34 0.93 -6.62
C SER A 46 -4.76 2.06 -7.59
N ARG A 47 -3.79 2.81 -8.15
CA ARG A 47 -4.07 3.82 -9.19
C ARG A 47 -4.57 3.19 -10.49
N ASN A 48 -4.01 2.05 -10.89
CA ASN A 48 -4.46 1.31 -12.08
C ASN A 48 -5.87 0.75 -11.88
N ASP A 49 -6.21 0.27 -10.69
CA ASP A 49 -7.56 -0.18 -10.34
C ASP A 49 -8.57 0.98 -10.44
N TYR A 50 -8.21 2.15 -9.94
CA TYR A 50 -9.02 3.37 -10.12
C TYR A 50 -9.21 3.72 -11.60
N LEU A 51 -8.15 3.65 -12.42
CA LEU A 51 -8.24 3.90 -13.87
C LEU A 51 -9.13 2.87 -14.56
N SER A 52 -9.06 1.59 -14.18
CA SER A 52 -9.96 0.54 -14.66
C SER A 52 -11.42 0.89 -14.33
N GLY A 53 -11.72 1.30 -13.11
CA GLY A 53 -13.06 1.72 -12.70
C GLY A 53 -13.59 2.93 -13.48
N LEU A 54 -12.71 3.81 -14.00
CA LEU A 54 -13.14 4.88 -14.92
C LEU A 54 -13.63 4.31 -16.26
N GLU A 55 -13.00 3.25 -16.77
CA GLU A 55 -13.47 2.57 -17.99
C GLU A 55 -14.82 1.86 -17.74
N ASP A 56 -14.98 1.21 -16.58
CA ASP A 56 -16.27 0.60 -16.20
C ASP A 56 -17.40 1.65 -16.16
N THR A 57 -17.10 2.87 -15.71
CA THR A 57 -18.07 3.98 -15.79
C THR A 57 -18.39 4.41 -17.22
N ARG A 58 -17.41 4.34 -18.14
CA ARG A 58 -17.63 4.61 -19.57
C ARG A 58 -18.48 3.51 -20.19
N GLU A 59 -18.21 2.25 -19.85
CA GLU A 59 -19.00 1.10 -20.28
C GLU A 59 -20.44 1.22 -19.78
N ALA A 60 -20.67 1.49 -18.51
CA ALA A 60 -22.01 1.68 -17.94
C ALA A 60 -22.80 2.81 -18.64
N LYS A 61 -22.12 3.89 -19.06
CA LYS A 61 -22.74 4.96 -19.86
C LYS A 61 -23.01 4.51 -21.30
N ALA A 62 -22.10 3.75 -21.89
CA ALA A 62 -22.24 3.22 -23.24
C ALA A 62 -23.39 2.20 -23.34
N ALA A 63 -23.72 1.50 -22.26
CA ALA A 63 -24.87 0.61 -22.19
C ALA A 63 -26.23 1.33 -22.38
N LEU A 64 -26.27 2.68 -22.34
CA LEU A 64 -27.43 3.50 -22.70
C LEU A 64 -27.53 3.76 -24.20
N LEU A 65 -26.51 3.42 -24.98
CA LEU A 65 -26.46 3.59 -26.44
C LEU A 65 -26.81 2.28 -27.17
N PRO A 66 -27.22 2.34 -28.44
CA PRO A 66 -27.46 1.13 -29.21
C PRO A 66 -26.17 0.32 -29.41
N SER A 67 -26.26 -1.00 -29.27
CA SER A 67 -25.23 -1.94 -29.72
C SER A 67 -25.43 -2.26 -31.20
N LEU A 68 -24.34 -2.50 -31.95
CA LEU A 68 -24.32 -2.92 -33.32
C LEU A 68 -23.40 -4.13 -33.47
N ALA A 69 -23.91 -5.19 -34.08
CA ALA A 69 -23.13 -6.40 -34.30
C ALA A 69 -23.33 -6.91 -35.71
N VAL A 70 -22.26 -7.39 -36.32
CA VAL A 70 -22.31 -8.14 -37.61
C VAL A 70 -22.13 -9.61 -37.28
N SER A 71 -22.98 -10.46 -37.84
CA SER A 71 -22.91 -11.89 -37.67
C SER A 71 -22.81 -12.58 -39.01
N ALA A 72 -21.97 -13.60 -39.15
CA ALA A 72 -21.88 -14.48 -40.26
C ALA A 72 -21.77 -15.92 -39.72
N THR A 73 -22.72 -16.74 -40.08
CA THR A 73 -22.75 -18.15 -39.67
C THR A 73 -22.75 -19.05 -40.91
N GLN A 74 -21.87 -20.04 -40.93
CA GLN A 74 -21.82 -21.08 -41.94
C GLN A 74 -22.10 -22.42 -41.26
N GLY A 75 -23.03 -23.17 -41.80
CA GLY A 75 -23.41 -24.47 -41.28
C GLY A 75 -23.38 -25.53 -42.35
N TYR A 76 -22.88 -26.71 -42.03
CA TYR A 76 -23.00 -27.92 -42.83
C TYR A 76 -23.75 -28.97 -42.01
N THR A 77 -24.80 -29.51 -42.55
CA THR A 77 -25.58 -30.55 -41.91
C THR A 77 -25.69 -31.74 -42.83
N ASN A 78 -25.35 -32.92 -42.36
CA ASN A 78 -25.52 -34.20 -43.05
C ASN A 78 -26.71 -34.95 -42.41
N TYR A 79 -27.62 -35.48 -43.22
CA TYR A 79 -28.76 -36.28 -42.81
C TYR A 79 -28.59 -37.73 -43.27
N PRO A 80 -27.79 -38.57 -42.55
CA PRO A 80 -27.41 -39.89 -43.03
C PRO A 80 -28.60 -40.88 -43.22
N SER A 81 -29.74 -40.57 -42.60
CA SER A 81 -30.95 -41.39 -42.64
C SER A 81 -32.04 -40.79 -43.50
N SER A 82 -31.76 -39.79 -44.35
CA SER A 82 -32.73 -39.16 -45.22
C SER A 82 -32.86 -39.93 -46.52
N ASN A 83 -34.11 -40.20 -47.00
CA ASN A 83 -34.41 -40.76 -48.33
C ASN A 83 -34.48 -39.68 -49.43
N ALA A 84 -34.01 -38.44 -49.09
CA ALA A 84 -33.97 -37.36 -50.09
C ALA A 84 -32.73 -37.47 -50.95
N GLU A 85 -32.85 -37.03 -52.21
CA GLU A 85 -31.73 -37.02 -53.15
C GLU A 85 -30.51 -36.24 -52.71
N ASP A 86 -30.72 -35.27 -51.82
CA ASP A 86 -29.64 -34.45 -51.16
C ASP A 86 -29.60 -34.69 -49.66
N ASN A 87 -28.68 -35.54 -49.18
CA ASN A 87 -28.48 -35.84 -47.80
C ASN A 87 -27.65 -34.73 -47.03
N ASN A 88 -27.20 -33.71 -47.73
CA ASN A 88 -26.33 -32.66 -47.22
C ASN A 88 -26.96 -31.29 -47.41
N SER A 89 -26.89 -30.47 -46.39
CA SER A 89 -27.31 -29.07 -46.44
C SER A 89 -26.17 -28.17 -46.01
N TYR A 90 -25.81 -27.23 -46.86
CA TYR A 90 -24.89 -26.16 -46.54
C TYR A 90 -25.68 -24.86 -46.43
N THR A 91 -25.60 -24.19 -45.25
CA THR A 91 -26.35 -22.97 -44.95
C THR A 91 -25.40 -21.82 -44.57
N GLY A 92 -25.67 -20.66 -45.11
CA GLY A 92 -25.01 -19.43 -44.71
C GLY A 92 -26.04 -18.38 -44.27
N THR A 93 -25.86 -17.79 -43.12
CA THR A 93 -26.67 -16.64 -42.66
C THR A 93 -25.75 -15.47 -42.35
N TYR A 94 -26.13 -14.30 -42.83
CA TYR A 94 -25.39 -13.05 -42.63
C TYR A 94 -26.36 -12.00 -42.10
N GLY A 95 -25.93 -11.24 -41.10
CA GLY A 95 -26.81 -10.24 -40.52
C GLY A 95 -26.04 -9.08 -39.87
N ILE A 96 -26.67 -7.92 -39.88
CA ILE A 96 -26.30 -6.78 -39.09
C ILE A 96 -27.44 -6.54 -38.11
N ASN A 97 -27.14 -6.56 -36.81
CA ASN A 97 -28.15 -6.43 -35.77
C ASN A 97 -27.82 -5.24 -34.88
N ALA A 98 -28.81 -4.39 -34.65
CA ALA A 98 -28.73 -3.30 -33.66
C ALA A 98 -29.73 -3.57 -32.55
N GLY A 99 -29.31 -3.30 -31.31
CA GLY A 99 -30.16 -3.44 -30.12
C GLY A 99 -30.05 -2.23 -29.21
N LEU A 100 -31.17 -1.71 -28.70
CA LEU A 100 -31.23 -0.61 -27.76
C LEU A 100 -32.28 -0.92 -26.69
N THR A 101 -31.85 -0.90 -25.43
CA THR A 101 -32.75 -0.94 -24.27
C THR A 101 -33.28 0.46 -23.99
N LEU A 102 -34.56 0.70 -24.31
CA LEU A 102 -35.19 2.02 -24.09
C LEU A 102 -35.58 2.21 -22.65
N TYR A 103 -36.04 1.16 -21.97
CA TYR A 103 -36.45 1.19 -20.58
C TYR A 103 -36.33 -0.18 -19.92
N GLU A 104 -35.79 -0.22 -18.70
CA GLU A 104 -35.68 -1.41 -17.86
C GLU A 104 -35.89 -1.01 -16.39
N GLY A 105 -37.05 -0.42 -16.06
CA GLY A 105 -37.34 -0.02 -14.67
C GLY A 105 -36.34 0.96 -14.06
N GLY A 106 -35.54 1.66 -14.87
CA GLY A 106 -34.49 2.58 -14.41
C GLY A 106 -33.15 1.89 -14.05
N LYS A 107 -33.00 0.58 -14.30
CA LYS A 107 -31.83 -0.22 -13.96
C LYS A 107 -30.54 0.37 -14.56
N LEU A 108 -30.50 0.62 -15.86
CA LEU A 108 -29.31 1.17 -16.55
C LEU A 108 -28.85 2.51 -15.96
N ARG A 109 -29.79 3.41 -15.63
CA ARG A 109 -29.45 4.68 -15.00
C ARG A 109 -28.94 4.51 -13.57
N THR A 110 -29.44 3.49 -12.85
CA THR A 110 -28.97 3.16 -11.49
C THR A 110 -27.56 2.58 -11.57
N ALA A 111 -27.28 1.68 -12.52
CA ALA A 111 -25.95 1.14 -12.74
C ALA A 111 -24.90 2.22 -13.05
N VAL A 112 -25.24 3.25 -13.85
CA VAL A 112 -24.35 4.40 -14.07
C VAL A 112 -24.08 5.18 -12.76
N LYS A 113 -25.08 5.32 -11.89
CA LYS A 113 -24.86 5.99 -10.59
C LYS A 113 -24.01 5.15 -9.67
N GLU A 114 -24.27 3.86 -9.61
CA GLU A 114 -23.52 2.90 -8.80
C GLU A 114 -22.04 2.90 -9.22
N GLN A 115 -21.77 2.83 -10.53
CA GLN A 115 -20.41 2.86 -11.03
C GLN A 115 -19.68 4.18 -10.75
N ARG A 116 -20.38 5.32 -10.73
CA ARG A 116 -19.80 6.60 -10.29
C ARG A 116 -19.45 6.61 -8.81
N LEU A 117 -20.25 6.00 -7.95
CA LEU A 117 -19.93 5.84 -6.54
C LEU A 117 -18.77 4.89 -6.34
N GLN A 118 -18.74 3.77 -7.10
CA GLN A 118 -17.62 2.84 -7.09
C GLN A 118 -16.30 3.55 -7.44
N ASN A 119 -16.27 4.40 -8.47
CA ASN A 119 -15.07 5.19 -8.78
C ASN A 119 -14.63 6.14 -7.66
N ARG A 120 -15.58 6.68 -6.90
CA ARG A 120 -15.22 7.49 -5.72
C ARG A 120 -14.63 6.60 -4.61
N ILE A 121 -15.17 5.40 -4.44
CA ILE A 121 -14.64 4.37 -3.52
C ILE A 121 -13.22 4.01 -3.94
N ASP A 122 -12.98 3.76 -5.22
CA ASP A 122 -11.66 3.39 -5.76
C ASP A 122 -10.64 4.53 -5.56
N ALA A 123 -11.04 5.79 -5.78
CA ALA A 123 -10.20 6.96 -5.48
C ALA A 123 -9.84 7.07 -3.98
N LEU A 124 -10.78 6.75 -3.08
CA LEU A 124 -10.53 6.70 -1.64
C LEU A 124 -9.62 5.51 -1.27
N SER A 125 -9.73 4.39 -1.97
CA SER A 125 -8.83 3.24 -1.79
C SER A 125 -7.38 3.58 -2.17
N VAL A 126 -7.16 4.42 -3.20
CA VAL A 126 -5.83 4.96 -3.51
C VAL A 126 -5.30 5.81 -2.35
N ALA A 127 -6.14 6.66 -1.77
CA ALA A 127 -5.74 7.49 -0.62
C ALA A 127 -5.48 6.65 0.65
N GLU A 128 -6.26 5.60 0.88
CA GLU A 128 -6.05 4.64 1.96
C GLU A 128 -4.71 3.91 1.78
N SER A 129 -4.43 3.38 0.59
CA SER A 129 -3.15 2.75 0.28
C SER A 129 -1.96 3.70 0.47
N ALA A 130 -2.11 4.97 0.09
CA ALA A 130 -1.09 5.98 0.33
C ALA A 130 -0.84 6.21 1.84
N ASN A 131 -1.87 6.21 2.68
CA ASN A 131 -1.72 6.34 4.12
C ASN A 131 -1.06 5.10 4.74
N ASP A 132 -1.41 3.90 4.29
CA ASP A 132 -0.79 2.65 4.76
C ASP A 132 0.71 2.62 4.43
N ILE A 133 1.09 3.07 3.23
CA ILE A 133 2.50 3.20 2.83
C ILE A 133 3.21 4.25 3.69
N ARG A 134 2.58 5.40 3.97
CA ARG A 134 3.18 6.42 4.87
C ARG A 134 3.46 5.84 6.25
N ILE A 135 2.51 5.10 6.83
CA ILE A 135 2.67 4.43 8.13
C ILE A 135 3.84 3.46 8.07
N ALA A 136 3.87 2.56 7.08
CA ALA A 136 4.94 1.57 6.93
C ALA A 136 6.32 2.22 6.79
N ILE A 137 6.43 3.32 6.04
CA ILE A 137 7.70 4.06 5.89
C ILE A 137 8.12 4.74 7.18
N VAL A 138 7.19 5.38 7.90
CA VAL A 138 7.51 5.99 9.20
C VAL A 138 8.02 4.94 10.18
N GLU A 139 7.37 3.78 10.24
CA GLU A 139 7.79 2.66 11.09
C GLU A 139 9.20 2.15 10.71
N ALA A 140 9.42 1.84 9.44
CA ALA A 140 10.71 1.33 8.97
C ALA A 140 11.84 2.36 9.12
N TYR A 141 11.55 3.64 8.86
CA TYR A 141 12.51 4.73 9.01
C TYR A 141 12.92 4.93 10.47
N MET A 142 11.97 4.95 11.42
CA MET A 142 12.26 5.07 12.85
C MET A 142 13.02 3.86 13.39
N GLN A 143 12.74 2.65 12.91
CA GLN A 143 13.48 1.45 13.26
C GLN A 143 14.92 1.51 12.73
N ALA A 144 15.13 1.98 11.49
CA ALA A 144 16.46 2.12 10.93
C ALA A 144 17.29 3.20 11.65
N LEU A 145 16.67 4.30 12.07
CA LEU A 145 17.34 5.33 12.89
C LEU A 145 17.68 4.81 14.29
N TYR A 146 16.76 4.09 14.93
CA TYR A 146 17.04 3.42 16.19
C TYR A 146 18.26 2.50 16.07
N ALA A 147 18.31 1.67 15.02
CA ALA A 147 19.42 0.76 14.81
C ALA A 147 20.74 1.50 14.52
N ALA A 148 20.70 2.61 13.80
CA ALA A 148 21.88 3.43 13.55
C ALA A 148 22.48 4.01 14.85
N GLU A 149 21.65 4.60 15.72
CA GLU A 149 22.13 5.07 17.03
C GLU A 149 22.54 3.90 17.95
N ALA A 150 21.89 2.72 17.84
CA ALA A 150 22.28 1.53 18.60
C ALA A 150 23.68 1.03 18.22
N VAL A 151 24.09 1.14 16.95
CA VAL A 151 25.48 0.85 16.52
C VAL A 151 26.46 1.79 17.19
N GLU A 152 26.13 3.09 17.27
CA GLU A 152 27.01 4.08 17.95
C GLU A 152 27.14 3.78 19.45
N VAL A 153 26.03 3.44 20.12
CA VAL A 153 26.05 3.05 21.54
C VAL A 153 26.88 1.79 21.77
N ALA A 154 26.71 0.76 20.93
CA ALA A 154 27.47 -0.47 21.03
C ALA A 154 28.97 -0.24 20.77
N ALA A 155 29.31 0.53 19.73
CA ALA A 155 30.70 0.88 19.41
C ALA A 155 31.37 1.67 20.54
N GLY A 156 30.65 2.65 21.10
CA GLY A 156 31.14 3.41 22.27
C GLY A 156 31.37 2.52 23.50
N THR A 157 30.48 1.51 23.73
CA THR A 157 30.67 0.55 24.83
C THR A 157 31.89 -0.34 24.58
N ALA A 158 32.08 -0.85 23.36
CA ALA A 158 33.25 -1.65 23.01
C ALA A 158 34.57 -0.89 23.12
N GLU A 159 34.60 0.41 22.81
CA GLU A 159 35.79 1.25 22.99
C GLU A 159 36.13 1.43 24.46
N VAL A 160 35.13 1.60 25.34
CA VAL A 160 35.32 1.63 26.78
C VAL A 160 35.91 0.32 27.31
N SER A 161 35.35 -0.83 26.89
CA SER A 161 35.81 -2.16 27.27
C SER A 161 37.24 -2.40 26.78
N ARG A 162 37.57 -1.96 25.55
CA ARG A 162 38.92 -2.00 25.03
C ARG A 162 39.91 -1.27 25.93
N ALA A 163 39.61 -0.04 26.30
CA ALA A 163 40.45 0.75 27.20
C ALA A 163 40.63 0.11 28.58
N GLN A 164 39.56 -0.54 29.08
CA GLN A 164 39.62 -1.31 30.33
C GLN A 164 40.51 -2.55 30.21
N ARG A 165 40.34 -3.34 29.12
CA ARG A 165 41.18 -4.51 28.85
C ARG A 165 42.65 -4.13 28.73
N ASP A 166 43.01 -3.07 27.99
CA ASP A 166 44.37 -2.63 27.77
C ASP A 166 45.00 -2.17 29.10
N ARG A 167 44.25 -1.52 29.98
CA ARG A 167 44.67 -1.17 31.31
C ARG A 167 44.86 -2.40 32.20
N ALA A 168 43.94 -3.35 32.16
CA ALA A 168 44.02 -4.59 32.91
C ALA A 168 45.21 -5.43 32.52
N GLU A 169 45.60 -5.44 31.24
CA GLU A 169 46.83 -6.10 30.76
C GLU A 169 48.08 -5.52 31.45
N GLN A 170 48.18 -4.18 31.53
CA GLN A 170 49.30 -3.51 32.24
C GLN A 170 49.30 -3.82 33.74
N MET A 171 48.13 -3.84 34.40
CA MET A 171 48.00 -4.17 35.81
C MET A 171 48.35 -5.64 36.09
N TRP A 172 47.97 -6.57 35.23
CA TRP A 172 48.37 -7.99 35.33
C TRP A 172 49.87 -8.16 35.16
N GLN A 173 50.48 -7.52 34.16
CA GLN A 173 51.94 -7.57 33.92
C GLN A 173 52.71 -6.99 35.13
N ALA A 174 52.15 -5.96 35.81
CA ALA A 174 52.69 -5.41 37.03
C ALA A 174 52.37 -6.23 38.29
N GLY A 175 51.61 -7.32 38.18
CA GLY A 175 51.21 -8.18 39.30
C GLY A 175 50.15 -7.59 40.21
N SER A 176 49.43 -6.50 39.78
CA SER A 176 48.43 -5.79 40.58
C SER A 176 47.05 -6.45 40.53
N ILE A 177 46.73 -7.24 39.49
CA ILE A 177 45.51 -8.04 39.37
C ILE A 177 45.85 -9.49 38.98
N SER A 178 44.88 -10.38 39.21
CA SER A 178 44.99 -11.78 38.82
C SER A 178 44.84 -12.00 37.31
N LYS A 179 45.36 -13.13 36.78
CA LYS A 179 45.10 -13.55 35.39
C LYS A 179 43.62 -13.78 35.13
N VAL A 180 42.86 -14.19 36.15
CA VAL A 180 41.42 -14.39 36.07
C VAL A 180 40.72 -13.07 35.82
N ASP A 181 41.05 -12.01 36.55
CA ASP A 181 40.48 -10.67 36.37
C ASP A 181 40.80 -10.11 34.99
N PHE A 182 42.02 -10.29 34.48
CA PHE A 182 42.39 -9.90 33.11
C PHE A 182 41.53 -10.66 32.09
N ALA A 183 41.42 -12.00 32.22
CA ALA A 183 40.65 -12.83 31.30
C ALA A 183 39.14 -12.45 31.30
N GLN A 184 38.58 -12.02 32.42
CA GLN A 184 37.21 -11.51 32.51
C GLN A 184 37.00 -10.22 31.68
N LEU A 185 37.93 -9.26 31.76
CA LEU A 185 37.86 -8.01 30.99
C LEU A 185 38.13 -8.26 29.49
N GLU A 186 38.97 -9.20 29.15
CA GLU A 186 39.18 -9.65 27.74
C GLU A 186 37.88 -10.27 27.19
N SER A 187 37.21 -11.13 27.97
CA SER A 187 35.93 -11.74 27.61
C SER A 187 34.83 -10.68 27.47
N GLN A 188 34.79 -9.67 28.35
CA GLN A 188 33.82 -8.56 28.23
C GLN A 188 34.04 -7.77 26.95
N TYR A 189 35.28 -7.41 26.61
CA TYR A 189 35.59 -6.73 25.34
C TYR A 189 35.18 -7.54 24.13
N ALA A 190 35.45 -8.85 24.11
CA ALA A 190 35.03 -9.72 23.03
C ALA A 190 33.49 -9.80 22.90
N SER A 191 32.76 -9.82 24.04
CA SER A 191 31.31 -9.75 24.08
C SER A 191 30.78 -8.44 23.51
N ASP A 192 31.38 -7.31 23.87
CA ASP A 192 30.96 -6.00 23.40
C ASP A 192 31.25 -5.81 21.89
N LEU A 193 32.37 -6.36 21.37
CA LEU A 193 32.60 -6.42 19.93
C LEU A 193 31.55 -7.24 19.19
N TYR A 194 31.13 -8.36 19.78
CA TYR A 194 30.04 -9.17 19.21
C TYR A 194 28.74 -8.35 19.14
N GLN A 195 28.41 -7.56 20.17
CA GLN A 195 27.24 -6.68 20.16
C GLN A 195 27.33 -5.62 19.05
N VAL A 196 28.50 -5.09 18.73
CA VAL A 196 28.68 -4.19 17.57
C VAL A 196 28.31 -4.87 16.27
N VAL A 197 28.72 -6.13 16.07
CA VAL A 197 28.38 -6.90 14.86
C VAL A 197 26.87 -7.14 14.77
N VAL A 198 26.22 -7.52 15.88
CA VAL A 198 24.78 -7.72 15.94
C VAL A 198 24.03 -6.41 15.63
N ALA A 199 24.43 -5.28 16.21
CA ALA A 199 23.81 -3.99 15.95
C ALA A 199 23.96 -3.57 14.48
N ARG A 200 25.12 -3.78 13.85
CA ARG A 200 25.32 -3.49 12.42
C ARG A 200 24.44 -4.36 11.54
N SER A 201 24.37 -5.66 11.82
CA SER A 201 23.48 -6.56 11.06
C SER A 201 22.01 -6.11 11.16
N SER A 202 21.55 -5.70 12.35
CA SER A 202 20.19 -5.17 12.53
C SER A 202 19.96 -3.87 11.75
N LEU A 203 20.96 -2.99 11.70
CA LEU A 203 20.86 -1.77 10.88
C LEU A 203 20.73 -2.10 9.39
N ASP A 204 21.52 -3.04 8.91
CA ASP A 204 21.47 -3.46 7.51
C ASP A 204 20.12 -4.10 7.17
N ASP A 205 19.55 -4.90 8.07
CA ASP A 205 18.22 -5.49 7.92
C ASP A 205 17.11 -4.43 7.86
N TYR A 206 17.12 -3.42 8.74
CA TYR A 206 16.13 -2.33 8.70
C TYR A 206 16.31 -1.43 7.48
N LYS A 207 17.55 -1.16 7.05
CA LYS A 207 17.80 -0.46 5.80
C LYS A 207 17.27 -1.24 4.59
N LEU A 208 17.42 -2.57 4.58
CA LEU A 208 16.87 -3.43 3.53
C LEU A 208 15.34 -3.34 3.50
N GLN A 209 14.67 -3.43 4.66
CA GLN A 209 13.21 -3.28 4.73
C GLN A 209 12.74 -1.91 4.19
N LEU A 210 13.43 -0.83 4.55
CA LEU A 210 13.11 0.50 4.05
C LEU A 210 13.35 0.61 2.54
N LYS A 211 14.46 0.06 2.02
CA LYS A 211 14.73 -0.01 0.58
C LYS A 211 13.62 -0.74 -0.18
N GLN A 212 13.12 -1.85 0.36
CA GLN A 212 12.02 -2.61 -0.25
C GLN A 212 10.73 -1.79 -0.32
N LEU A 213 10.38 -1.03 0.73
CA LEU A 213 9.21 -0.14 0.72
C LEU A 213 9.36 1.01 -0.27
N LEU A 214 10.59 1.46 -0.51
CA LEU A 214 10.93 2.51 -1.47
C LEU A 214 11.13 1.97 -2.89
N GLU A 215 11.10 0.65 -3.12
CA GLU A 215 11.38 0.01 -4.42
C GLU A 215 12.77 0.40 -4.97
N LEU A 216 13.77 0.58 -4.08
CA LEU A 216 15.13 0.92 -4.48
C LEU A 216 15.90 -0.31 -4.94
N ASP A 217 16.83 -0.11 -5.89
CA ASP A 217 17.74 -1.17 -6.35
C ASP A 217 18.68 -1.63 -5.21
N ILE A 218 19.11 -2.88 -5.28
CA ILE A 218 20.01 -3.50 -4.29
C ILE A 218 21.35 -2.76 -4.20
N THR A 219 21.79 -2.14 -5.28
CA THR A 219 23.06 -1.44 -5.40
C THR A 219 23.04 -0.04 -4.80
N GLU A 220 21.85 0.55 -4.56
CA GLU A 220 21.76 1.89 -3.98
C GLU A 220 22.18 1.88 -2.51
N GLU A 221 23.13 2.73 -2.14
CA GLU A 221 23.49 2.97 -0.75
C GLU A 221 22.50 3.92 -0.09
N MET A 222 22.09 3.57 1.14
CA MET A 222 21.15 4.39 1.90
C MET A 222 21.84 5.02 3.10
N ASN A 223 22.02 6.34 3.04
CA ASN A 223 22.45 7.16 4.17
C ASN A 223 21.25 7.89 4.76
N LEU A 224 20.90 7.54 6.00
CA LEU A 224 19.76 8.13 6.70
C LEU A 224 20.19 9.42 7.38
N ALA A 225 19.35 10.46 7.27
CA ALA A 225 19.51 11.66 8.07
C ALA A 225 19.08 11.39 9.51
N ALA A 226 19.91 11.73 10.47
CA ALA A 226 19.45 11.77 11.86
C ALA A 226 18.30 12.79 11.99
N PRO A 227 17.23 12.48 12.75
CA PRO A 227 16.16 13.44 12.93
C PRO A 227 16.71 14.67 13.65
N ALA A 228 16.38 15.84 13.11
CA ALA A 228 16.68 17.11 13.79
C ALA A 228 15.86 17.30 15.08
N GLU A 229 15.02 16.32 15.42
CA GLU A 229 14.06 16.35 16.50
C GLU A 229 14.75 16.09 17.84
N GLY A 230 14.78 17.13 18.67
CA GLY A 230 15.35 17.08 20.01
C GLY A 230 14.43 16.43 21.06
N GLU A 231 14.88 16.45 22.31
CA GLU A 231 14.12 15.95 23.47
C GLU A 231 12.75 16.65 23.62
N GLU A 232 12.62 17.90 23.18
CA GLU A 232 11.37 18.68 23.21
C GLU A 232 10.26 18.03 22.37
N THR A 233 10.60 17.46 21.22
CA THR A 233 9.63 16.74 20.36
C THR A 233 9.16 15.45 21.01
N VAL A 234 10.07 14.71 21.67
CA VAL A 234 9.74 13.46 22.36
C VAL A 234 8.73 13.70 23.49
N LEU A 235 8.88 14.82 24.23
CA LEU A 235 8.09 15.17 25.41
C LEU A 235 6.98 16.18 25.13
N GLN A 236 6.66 16.44 23.85
CA GLN A 236 5.59 17.37 23.50
C GLN A 236 4.25 16.91 24.06
N ALA A 237 3.41 17.89 24.46
CA ALA A 237 2.07 17.62 24.95
C ALA A 237 1.20 17.08 23.81
N LEU A 238 0.53 15.94 24.04
CA LEU A 238 -0.39 15.36 23.09
C LEU A 238 -1.76 16.07 23.17
N PRO A 239 -2.47 16.29 22.03
CA PRO A 239 -3.85 16.75 22.04
C PRO A 239 -4.76 15.77 22.78
N ALA A 240 -5.97 16.19 23.16
CA ALA A 240 -6.91 15.27 23.77
C ALA A 240 -7.28 14.11 22.83
N LYS A 241 -7.37 12.90 23.37
CA LYS A 241 -7.71 11.69 22.59
C LYS A 241 -9.00 11.83 21.79
N THR A 242 -10.00 12.51 22.38
CA THR A 242 -11.29 12.79 21.72
C THR A 242 -11.17 13.65 20.49
N ASP A 243 -10.27 14.65 20.53
CA ASP A 243 -10.06 15.59 19.42
C ASP A 243 -9.31 14.90 18.27
N ILE A 244 -8.32 14.05 18.62
CA ILE A 244 -7.62 13.23 17.64
C ILE A 244 -8.60 12.31 16.92
N TYR A 245 -9.46 11.61 17.66
CA TYR A 245 -10.44 10.70 17.07
C TYR A 245 -11.47 11.43 16.21
N ALA A 246 -11.99 12.57 16.66
CA ALA A 246 -12.93 13.37 15.89
C ALA A 246 -12.31 13.82 14.56
N THR A 247 -11.06 14.31 14.59
CA THR A 247 -10.34 14.69 13.37
C THR A 247 -10.07 13.49 12.47
N ALA A 248 -9.72 12.33 13.04
CA ALA A 248 -9.47 11.11 12.29
C ALA A 248 -10.73 10.59 11.58
N LEU A 249 -11.92 10.71 12.17
CA LEU A 249 -13.18 10.33 11.53
C LEU A 249 -13.45 11.12 10.24
N ASP A 250 -13.01 12.37 10.18
CA ASP A 250 -13.20 13.22 9.01
C ASP A 250 -12.03 13.09 8.01
N ALA A 251 -10.81 12.84 8.48
CA ALA A 251 -9.61 12.81 7.65
C ALA A 251 -9.36 11.44 6.99
N MET A 252 -9.80 10.33 7.61
CA MET A 252 -9.43 8.99 7.16
C MET A 252 -10.29 8.49 6.00
N PRO A 253 -9.69 8.18 4.83
CA PRO A 253 -10.41 7.77 3.61
C PRO A 253 -11.31 6.55 3.80
N GLN A 254 -10.92 5.58 4.63
CA GLN A 254 -11.71 4.37 4.89
C GLN A 254 -13.08 4.65 5.51
N ILE A 255 -13.25 5.75 6.25
CA ILE A 255 -14.55 6.11 6.85
C ILE A 255 -15.51 6.62 5.77
N GLU A 256 -15.03 7.52 4.90
CA GLU A 256 -15.85 8.00 3.79
C GLU A 256 -16.13 6.88 2.77
N ARG A 257 -15.17 5.98 2.53
CA ARG A 257 -15.38 4.77 1.73
C ARG A 257 -16.50 3.90 2.29
N GLY A 258 -16.55 3.71 3.61
CA GLY A 258 -17.63 2.99 4.27
C GLY A 258 -19.00 3.67 4.07
N ARG A 259 -19.09 5.00 4.16
CA ARG A 259 -20.32 5.77 3.89
C ARG A 259 -20.80 5.60 2.46
N LEU A 260 -19.89 5.71 1.47
CA LEU A 260 -20.21 5.48 0.06
C LEU A 260 -20.63 4.03 -0.21
N GLY A 261 -20.05 3.05 0.50
CA GLY A 261 -20.47 1.65 0.44
C GLY A 261 -21.94 1.45 0.85
N VAL A 262 -22.39 2.14 1.88
CA VAL A 262 -23.84 2.14 2.27
C VAL A 262 -24.70 2.76 1.16
N GLU A 263 -24.28 3.90 0.58
CA GLU A 263 -25.01 4.55 -0.51
C GLU A 263 -25.10 3.65 -1.75
N THR A 264 -24.03 2.95 -2.09
CA THR A 264 -23.97 1.96 -3.19
C THR A 264 -24.95 0.81 -2.91
N ALA A 265 -24.96 0.25 -1.71
CA ALA A 265 -25.90 -0.80 -1.33
C ALA A 265 -27.38 -0.32 -1.39
N GLU A 266 -27.65 0.96 -1.08
CA GLU A 266 -28.99 1.55 -1.22
C GLU A 266 -29.42 1.67 -2.70
N LEU A 267 -28.49 1.91 -3.63
CA LEU A 267 -28.76 1.84 -5.08
C LEU A 267 -29.11 0.42 -5.51
N GLY A 268 -28.47 -0.59 -4.94
CA GLY A 268 -28.81 -2.00 -5.17
C GLY A 268 -30.26 -2.36 -4.86
N ILE A 269 -30.90 -1.69 -3.88
CA ILE A 269 -32.35 -1.84 -3.65
C ILE A 269 -33.15 -1.30 -4.84
N ARG A 270 -32.73 -0.18 -5.45
CA ARG A 270 -33.40 0.40 -6.62
C ARG A 270 -33.24 -0.49 -7.84
N GLU A 271 -32.05 -1.03 -8.03
CA GLU A 271 -31.77 -2.00 -9.08
C GLU A 271 -32.63 -3.27 -8.94
N ALA A 272 -32.68 -3.85 -7.74
CA ALA A 272 -33.53 -5.03 -7.48
C ALA A 272 -35.03 -4.74 -7.69
N ARG A 273 -35.49 -3.53 -7.40
CA ARG A 273 -36.88 -3.10 -7.67
C ARG A 273 -37.16 -2.95 -9.16
N ALA A 274 -36.16 -2.66 -9.99
CA ALA A 274 -36.32 -2.55 -11.44
C ALA A 274 -36.94 -3.81 -12.04
N GLY A 275 -36.67 -5.01 -11.48
CA GLY A 275 -37.28 -6.27 -11.91
C GLY A 275 -38.80 -6.38 -11.76
N PHE A 276 -39.48 -5.44 -11.10
CA PHE A 276 -40.94 -5.36 -11.06
C PHE A 276 -41.55 -4.50 -12.16
N TYR A 277 -40.71 -3.71 -12.85
CA TYR A 277 -41.19 -2.80 -13.90
C TYR A 277 -41.07 -3.44 -15.28
N PRO A 278 -41.83 -2.96 -16.27
CA PRO A 278 -41.70 -3.40 -17.67
C PRO A 278 -40.29 -3.13 -18.20
N SER A 279 -39.84 -3.97 -19.13
CA SER A 279 -38.69 -3.68 -19.97
C SER A 279 -39.16 -3.40 -21.40
N VAL A 280 -38.54 -2.44 -22.07
CA VAL A 280 -38.81 -2.03 -23.45
C VAL A 280 -37.48 -2.01 -24.19
N SER A 281 -37.40 -2.81 -25.27
CA SER A 281 -36.22 -2.87 -26.13
C SER A 281 -36.63 -2.65 -27.60
N LEU A 282 -35.76 -1.96 -28.31
CA LEU A 282 -35.82 -1.77 -29.75
C LEU A 282 -34.72 -2.58 -30.40
N THR A 283 -35.08 -3.40 -31.37
CA THR A 283 -34.13 -4.15 -32.20
C THR A 283 -34.34 -3.78 -33.65
N ALA A 284 -33.25 -3.67 -34.40
CA ALA A 284 -33.28 -3.49 -35.84
C ALA A 284 -32.27 -4.46 -36.47
N GLY A 285 -32.61 -5.05 -37.58
CA GLY A 285 -31.73 -6.02 -38.25
C GLY A 285 -31.85 -5.97 -39.77
N LEU A 286 -30.72 -6.22 -40.43
CA LEU A 286 -30.62 -6.52 -41.83
C LEU A 286 -30.11 -7.95 -41.92
N GLY A 287 -30.79 -8.81 -42.64
CA GLY A 287 -30.45 -10.20 -42.74
C GLY A 287 -30.51 -10.74 -44.17
N THR A 288 -29.66 -11.71 -44.48
CA THR A 288 -29.72 -12.50 -45.69
C THR A 288 -29.09 -13.87 -45.45
N GLY A 289 -29.28 -14.77 -46.42
CA GLY A 289 -28.66 -16.10 -46.31
C GLY A 289 -28.81 -16.93 -47.57
N HIS A 290 -28.11 -18.05 -47.58
CA HIS A 290 -28.23 -19.07 -48.63
C HIS A 290 -28.31 -20.47 -48.03
N MET A 291 -28.88 -21.37 -48.75
CA MET A 291 -28.95 -22.79 -48.42
C MET A 291 -28.80 -23.62 -49.71
N THR A 292 -27.92 -24.62 -49.68
CA THR A 292 -27.79 -25.61 -50.75
C THR A 292 -28.72 -26.80 -50.50
N GLY A 293 -29.23 -27.41 -51.54
CA GLY A 293 -30.25 -28.47 -51.48
C GLY A 293 -31.61 -27.94 -51.94
N GLY A 294 -32.06 -28.33 -53.14
CA GLY A 294 -33.32 -27.90 -53.69
C GLY A 294 -33.27 -26.96 -54.92
N GLY A 295 -32.24 -27.05 -55.76
CA GLY A 295 -32.23 -26.45 -57.11
C GLY A 295 -31.95 -24.92 -57.14
N PHE A 296 -31.46 -24.29 -56.10
CA PHE A 296 -31.21 -22.85 -56.07
C PHE A 296 -29.75 -22.49 -56.29
N GLN A 297 -29.48 -21.48 -57.12
CA GLN A 297 -28.15 -20.89 -57.26
C GLN A 297 -27.90 -19.95 -56.10
N SER A 298 -26.75 -20.10 -55.42
CA SER A 298 -26.43 -19.37 -54.19
C SER A 298 -26.40 -17.84 -54.34
N GLY A 299 -26.04 -17.30 -55.51
CA GLY A 299 -25.99 -15.87 -55.78
C GLY A 299 -27.35 -15.15 -55.77
N SER A 300 -28.41 -15.81 -56.31
CA SER A 300 -29.77 -15.25 -56.34
C SER A 300 -30.44 -15.32 -54.96
N GLN A 301 -30.08 -16.28 -54.12
CA GLN A 301 -30.68 -16.46 -52.80
C GLN A 301 -30.32 -15.30 -51.85
N ILE A 302 -29.08 -14.77 -51.90
CA ILE A 302 -28.64 -13.66 -51.06
C ILE A 302 -29.54 -12.43 -51.28
N TRP A 303 -29.91 -12.11 -52.51
CA TRP A 303 -30.81 -10.99 -52.79
C TRP A 303 -32.28 -11.32 -52.50
N ASN A 304 -32.73 -12.50 -52.81
CA ASN A 304 -34.11 -12.91 -52.60
C ASN A 304 -34.48 -13.13 -51.13
N ARG A 305 -33.50 -13.42 -50.30
CA ARG A 305 -33.68 -13.59 -48.84
C ARG A 305 -33.28 -12.36 -48.04
N PHE A 306 -32.87 -11.29 -48.71
CA PHE A 306 -32.60 -10.02 -47.98
C PHE A 306 -33.86 -9.55 -47.31
N ASN A 307 -33.73 -9.25 -46.02
CA ASN A 307 -34.83 -8.77 -45.19
C ASN A 307 -34.34 -7.69 -44.23
N GLU A 308 -35.24 -6.79 -43.93
CA GLU A 308 -35.09 -5.73 -42.96
C GLU A 308 -36.16 -5.94 -41.90
N ASN A 309 -35.77 -5.87 -40.65
CA ASN A 309 -36.69 -5.97 -39.52
C ASN A 309 -36.45 -4.89 -38.47
N VAL A 310 -37.50 -4.31 -37.96
CA VAL A 310 -37.51 -3.44 -36.80
C VAL A 310 -38.58 -3.94 -35.86
N ALA A 311 -38.20 -4.18 -34.59
CA ALA A 311 -39.14 -4.70 -33.62
C ALA A 311 -39.00 -3.92 -32.29
N LEU A 312 -40.14 -3.50 -31.75
CA LEU A 312 -40.25 -2.99 -30.39
C LEU A 312 -40.81 -4.10 -29.51
N SER A 313 -40.02 -4.53 -28.54
CA SER A 313 -40.42 -5.58 -27.59
C SER A 313 -40.71 -4.96 -26.23
N VAL A 314 -41.89 -5.28 -25.69
CA VAL A 314 -42.30 -4.89 -24.35
C VAL A 314 -42.55 -6.14 -23.51
N SER A 315 -41.80 -6.30 -22.41
CA SER A 315 -41.98 -7.43 -21.50
C SER A 315 -42.42 -6.92 -20.12
N ILE A 316 -43.57 -7.41 -19.64
CA ILE A 316 -44.15 -7.03 -18.37
C ILE A 316 -44.15 -8.24 -17.44
N PRO A 317 -43.36 -8.28 -16.37
CA PRO A 317 -43.33 -9.40 -15.43
C PRO A 317 -44.59 -9.38 -14.54
N ILE A 318 -45.52 -10.33 -14.77
CA ILE A 318 -46.74 -10.48 -13.98
C ILE A 318 -46.46 -11.34 -12.75
N PHE A 319 -45.76 -12.45 -12.91
CA PHE A 319 -45.41 -13.39 -11.85
C PHE A 319 -44.01 -13.94 -12.08
N SER A 320 -43.11 -13.74 -11.12
CA SER A 320 -41.67 -14.09 -11.21
C SER A 320 -41.24 -15.13 -10.20
N ASN A 321 -42.16 -16.04 -9.79
CA ASN A 321 -41.86 -17.09 -8.80
C ASN A 321 -41.09 -16.57 -7.57
N ARG A 322 -41.54 -15.42 -7.01
CA ARG A 322 -40.91 -14.72 -5.88
C ARG A 322 -39.50 -14.16 -6.16
N LYS A 323 -38.91 -14.36 -7.33
CA LYS A 323 -37.51 -13.94 -7.66
C LYS A 323 -37.27 -12.46 -7.35
N ASN A 324 -38.11 -11.54 -7.84
CA ASN A 324 -37.95 -10.11 -7.65
C ASN A 324 -38.11 -9.70 -6.17
N ARG A 325 -39.09 -10.28 -5.46
CA ARG A 325 -39.27 -10.04 -4.02
C ARG A 325 -38.07 -10.49 -3.20
N THR A 326 -37.50 -11.65 -3.53
CA THR A 326 -36.30 -12.16 -2.89
C THR A 326 -35.08 -11.28 -3.18
N ALA A 327 -34.92 -10.79 -4.42
CA ALA A 327 -33.85 -9.85 -4.77
C ALA A 327 -33.92 -8.56 -3.93
N VAL A 328 -35.10 -7.95 -3.81
CA VAL A 328 -35.28 -6.74 -2.97
C VAL A 328 -34.98 -7.04 -1.50
N ASN A 329 -35.44 -8.17 -0.97
CA ASN A 329 -35.16 -8.51 0.42
C ASN A 329 -33.66 -8.75 0.68
N LYS A 330 -32.97 -9.43 -0.25
CA LYS A 330 -31.51 -9.59 -0.18
C LYS A 330 -30.78 -8.25 -0.24
N ALA A 331 -31.21 -7.34 -1.14
CA ALA A 331 -30.63 -6.00 -1.22
C ALA A 331 -30.82 -5.19 0.07
N ARG A 332 -31.97 -5.32 0.75
CA ARG A 332 -32.18 -4.69 2.07
C ARG A 332 -31.25 -5.26 3.15
N ILE A 333 -31.03 -6.57 3.13
CA ILE A 333 -30.07 -7.22 4.04
C ILE A 333 -28.65 -6.71 3.73
N ALA A 334 -28.27 -6.57 2.45
CA ALA A 334 -26.99 -6.01 2.05
C ALA A 334 -26.76 -4.60 2.60
N VAL A 335 -27.78 -3.71 2.54
CA VAL A 335 -27.71 -2.37 3.17
C VAL A 335 -27.46 -2.48 4.68
N SER A 336 -28.15 -3.40 5.36
CA SER A 336 -27.94 -3.62 6.80
C SER A 336 -26.50 -4.07 7.09
N ASN A 337 -25.94 -4.96 6.26
CA ASN A 337 -24.56 -5.41 6.39
C ASN A 337 -23.56 -4.26 6.13
N SER A 338 -23.76 -3.46 5.07
CA SER A 338 -22.89 -2.31 4.79
C SER A 338 -22.88 -1.27 5.92
N ARG A 339 -24.01 -1.07 6.60
CA ARG A 339 -24.05 -0.22 7.80
C ARG A 339 -23.27 -0.79 8.98
N LEU A 340 -23.31 -2.11 9.16
CA LEU A 340 -22.50 -2.80 10.18
C LEU A 340 -21.01 -2.75 9.83
N GLU A 341 -20.66 -2.88 8.55
CA GLU A 341 -19.29 -2.72 8.06
C GLU A 341 -18.77 -1.31 8.31
N GLN A 342 -19.58 -0.26 8.01
CA GLN A 342 -19.22 1.12 8.32
C GLN A 342 -18.96 1.30 9.82
N LEU A 343 -19.85 0.81 10.67
CA LEU A 343 -19.67 0.86 12.13
C LEU A 343 -18.40 0.08 12.58
N GLY A 344 -18.11 -1.02 11.90
CA GLY A 344 -16.88 -1.80 12.10
C GLY A 344 -15.62 -0.98 11.83
N LEU A 345 -15.59 -0.26 10.70
CA LEU A 345 -14.49 0.65 10.32
C LEU A 345 -14.29 1.77 11.34
N GLU A 346 -15.38 2.39 11.81
CA GLU A 346 -15.33 3.45 12.85
C GLU A 346 -14.74 2.91 14.17
N LYS A 347 -15.14 1.69 14.58
CA LYS A 347 -14.60 1.05 15.79
C LYS A 347 -13.14 0.62 15.63
N GLU A 348 -12.75 0.16 14.45
CA GLU A 348 -11.36 -0.18 14.15
C GLU A 348 -10.48 1.08 14.20
N LEU A 349 -10.92 2.18 13.60
CA LEU A 349 -10.23 3.46 13.68
C LEU A 349 -10.09 3.93 15.13
N LEU A 350 -11.17 3.86 15.92
CA LEU A 350 -11.14 4.20 17.34
C LEU A 350 -10.06 3.38 18.07
N ARG A 351 -10.03 2.06 17.84
CA ARG A 351 -9.04 1.17 18.45
C ARG A 351 -7.60 1.55 18.05
N LYS A 352 -7.37 1.85 16.75
CA LYS A 352 -6.03 2.27 16.25
C LYS A 352 -5.58 3.58 16.91
N VAL A 353 -6.46 4.57 16.97
CA VAL A 353 -6.17 5.87 17.61
C VAL A 353 -5.94 5.71 19.12
N GLU A 354 -6.78 4.94 19.82
CA GLU A 354 -6.59 4.69 21.24
C GLU A 354 -5.28 3.97 21.56
N SER A 355 -4.95 2.93 20.75
CA SER A 355 -3.68 2.21 20.93
C SER A 355 -2.49 3.16 20.72
N ALA A 356 -2.45 3.89 19.59
CA ALA A 356 -1.37 4.82 19.31
C ALA A 356 -1.23 5.92 20.39
N TYR A 357 -2.36 6.41 20.92
CA TYR A 357 -2.37 7.40 21.98
C TYR A 357 -1.79 6.85 23.31
N LEU A 358 -2.22 5.64 23.71
CA LEU A 358 -1.71 5.00 24.92
C LEU A 358 -0.23 4.64 24.78
N ASP A 359 0.17 4.17 23.59
CA ASP A 359 1.57 3.86 23.31
C ASP A 359 2.44 5.12 23.30
N ALA A 360 1.94 6.26 22.81
CA ALA A 360 2.63 7.55 22.88
C ALA A 360 2.85 7.99 24.33
N ILE A 361 1.82 8.00 25.18
CA ILE A 361 1.93 8.37 26.60
C ILE A 361 2.88 7.41 27.34
N SER A 362 2.72 6.10 27.10
CA SER A 362 3.58 5.09 27.72
C SER A 362 5.05 5.28 27.32
N SER A 363 5.32 5.53 26.03
CA SER A 363 6.68 5.73 25.51
C SER A 363 7.32 7.00 26.07
N GLN A 364 6.59 8.11 26.18
CA GLN A 364 7.06 9.34 26.83
C GLN A 364 7.40 9.12 28.29
N SER A 365 6.55 8.38 29.01
CA SER A 365 6.80 8.05 30.43
C SER A 365 8.02 7.15 30.60
N ARG A 366 8.17 6.13 29.74
CA ARG A 366 9.34 5.25 29.67
C ARG A 366 10.61 6.03 29.36
N TYR A 367 10.55 6.96 28.39
CA TYR A 367 11.69 7.79 28.04
C TYR A 367 12.18 8.62 29.23
N THR A 368 11.26 9.26 29.96
CA THR A 368 11.60 10.04 31.15
C THR A 368 12.25 9.17 32.23
N ALA A 369 11.68 7.98 32.50
CA ALA A 369 12.22 7.05 33.48
C ALA A 369 13.60 6.49 33.07
N ALA A 370 13.73 6.10 31.77
CA ALA A 370 14.97 5.57 31.21
C ALA A 370 16.10 6.61 31.25
N ARG A 371 15.82 7.88 30.94
CA ARG A 371 16.78 9.01 31.09
C ARG A 371 17.27 9.16 32.52
N GLN A 372 16.38 9.04 33.48
CA GLN A 372 16.76 9.11 34.88
C GLN A 372 17.61 7.89 35.28
N LYS A 373 17.23 6.67 34.85
CA LYS A 373 18.02 5.46 35.06
C LYS A 373 19.42 5.58 34.45
N GLU A 374 19.53 6.04 33.21
CA GLU A 374 20.83 6.24 32.54
C GLU A 374 21.72 7.21 33.31
N ARG A 375 21.15 8.32 33.76
CA ARG A 375 21.93 9.30 34.56
C ARG A 375 22.53 8.68 35.80
N TYR A 376 21.77 7.89 36.57
CA TYR A 376 22.28 7.26 37.78
C TYR A 376 23.19 6.06 37.48
N ALA A 377 22.92 5.29 36.45
CA ALA A 377 23.79 4.21 35.99
C ALA A 377 25.15 4.76 35.55
N ARG A 378 25.18 5.89 34.85
CA ARG A 378 26.42 6.59 34.47
C ARG A 378 27.21 7.03 35.71
N GLN A 379 26.55 7.68 36.65
CA GLN A 379 27.20 8.09 37.89
C GLN A 379 27.74 6.90 38.69
N SER A 380 26.98 5.80 38.77
CA SER A 380 27.41 4.56 39.43
C SER A 380 28.63 3.96 38.74
N TYR A 381 28.61 3.90 37.37
CA TYR A 381 29.74 3.41 36.62
C TYR A 381 31.00 4.27 36.82
N ASP A 382 30.89 5.58 36.70
CA ASP A 382 32.02 6.50 36.84
C ASP A 382 32.71 6.34 38.22
N LEU A 383 31.91 6.28 39.30
CA LEU A 383 32.41 6.05 40.66
C LEU A 383 33.04 4.66 40.83
N THR A 384 32.47 3.63 40.20
CA THR A 384 32.97 2.25 40.26
C THR A 384 34.29 2.12 39.49
N ASP A 385 34.43 2.75 38.31
CA ASP A 385 35.69 2.79 37.55
C ASP A 385 36.81 3.50 38.31
N GLU A 386 36.50 4.63 38.98
CA GLU A 386 37.47 5.32 39.87
C GLU A 386 37.93 4.44 41.05
N GLN A 387 36.97 3.76 41.70
CA GLN A 387 37.29 2.86 42.82
C GLN A 387 38.05 1.61 42.38
N PHE A 388 37.75 1.08 41.19
CA PHE A 388 38.50 0.00 40.58
C PHE A 388 39.95 0.40 40.31
N ARG A 389 40.19 1.61 39.80
CA ARG A 389 41.54 2.16 39.55
C ARG A 389 42.42 2.22 40.78
N VAL A 390 41.82 2.45 41.96
CA VAL A 390 42.55 2.51 43.24
C VAL A 390 42.49 1.18 44.02
N GLY A 391 42.01 0.09 43.38
CA GLY A 391 41.95 -1.24 43.98
C GLY A 391 40.92 -1.46 45.07
N ARG A 392 39.88 -0.56 45.17
CA ARG A 392 38.82 -0.66 46.18
C ARG A 392 37.58 -1.45 45.67
N LYS A 393 37.47 -1.65 44.40
CA LYS A 393 36.43 -2.46 43.72
C LYS A 393 37.07 -3.55 42.87
N ASN A 394 36.33 -4.64 42.67
CA ASN A 394 36.79 -5.77 41.86
C ASN A 394 36.28 -5.69 40.39
N THR A 395 36.82 -6.54 39.54
CA THR A 395 36.51 -6.61 38.11
C THR A 395 35.03 -6.90 37.83
N VAL A 396 34.39 -7.76 38.65
CA VAL A 396 32.98 -8.12 38.50
C VAL A 396 32.07 -6.94 38.73
N GLU A 397 32.36 -6.13 39.77
CA GLU A 397 31.59 -4.91 40.07
C GLU A 397 31.71 -3.87 38.95
N LEU A 398 32.91 -3.73 38.35
CA LEU A 398 33.12 -2.83 37.22
C LEU A 398 32.31 -3.29 35.97
N ILE A 399 32.38 -4.57 35.62
CA ILE A 399 31.64 -5.15 34.48
C ILE A 399 30.14 -5.01 34.71
N THR A 400 29.64 -5.27 35.92
CA THR A 400 28.23 -5.13 36.27
C THR A 400 27.75 -3.68 36.06
N ALA A 401 28.47 -2.71 36.58
CA ALA A 401 28.14 -1.29 36.43
C ALA A 401 28.17 -0.82 34.96
N GLN A 402 29.12 -1.35 34.15
CA GLN A 402 29.21 -1.09 32.73
C GLN A 402 28.00 -1.67 31.98
N ASN A 403 27.63 -2.92 32.26
CA ASN A 403 26.47 -3.56 31.63
C ASN A 403 25.16 -2.86 32.01
N GLU A 404 25.01 -2.41 33.24
CA GLU A 404 23.86 -1.60 33.68
C GLU A 404 23.77 -0.26 32.92
N LEU A 405 24.89 0.43 32.72
CA LEU A 405 24.94 1.66 31.92
C LEU A 405 24.60 1.40 30.44
N SER A 406 25.18 0.36 29.87
CA SER A 406 24.89 -0.04 28.46
C SER A 406 23.39 -0.36 28.27
N SER A 407 22.82 -1.15 29.18
CA SER A 407 21.37 -1.45 29.17
C SER A 407 20.52 -0.18 29.31
N ALA A 408 20.86 0.70 30.22
CA ALA A 408 20.14 1.96 30.44
C ALA A 408 20.17 2.88 29.19
N ARG A 409 21.30 2.95 28.47
CA ARG A 409 21.43 3.69 27.21
C ARG A 409 20.54 3.10 26.11
N GLN A 410 20.49 1.78 25.98
CA GLN A 410 19.63 1.10 25.02
C GLN A 410 18.15 1.34 25.34
N GLU A 411 17.76 1.32 26.62
CA GLU A 411 16.38 1.62 27.05
C GLU A 411 15.98 3.06 26.72
N VAL A 412 16.87 4.04 26.92
CA VAL A 412 16.62 5.45 26.52
C VAL A 412 16.41 5.55 25.02
N LEU A 413 17.27 4.90 24.23
CA LEU A 413 17.22 4.93 22.80
C LEU A 413 15.92 4.31 22.26
N GLN A 414 15.56 3.14 22.77
CA GLN A 414 14.31 2.47 22.42
C GLN A 414 13.09 3.32 22.75
N ALA A 415 13.03 3.87 23.97
CA ALA A 415 11.91 4.70 24.40
C ALA A 415 11.80 6.01 23.59
N LYS A 416 12.95 6.63 23.21
CA LYS A 416 13.00 7.81 22.33
C LYS A 416 12.33 7.54 20.99
N TYR A 417 12.77 6.50 20.28
CA TYR A 417 12.27 6.22 18.94
C TYR A 417 10.84 5.70 18.94
N MET A 418 10.43 4.94 19.96
CA MET A 418 9.03 4.54 20.14
C MET A 418 8.11 5.74 20.40
N ALA A 419 8.55 6.73 21.16
CA ALA A 419 7.77 7.94 21.39
C ALA A 419 7.63 8.76 20.10
N LEU A 420 8.73 8.97 19.37
CA LEU A 420 8.70 9.67 18.07
C LEU A 420 7.79 8.96 17.06
N LEU A 421 7.90 7.64 16.95
CA LEU A 421 7.04 6.84 16.09
C LEU A 421 5.56 7.06 16.39
N ASN A 422 5.16 6.88 17.65
CA ASN A 422 3.76 6.98 18.04
C ASN A 422 3.20 8.39 17.87
N ILE A 423 4.02 9.44 18.09
CA ILE A 423 3.64 10.82 17.81
C ILE A 423 3.38 11.01 16.32
N ARG A 424 4.26 10.51 15.44
CA ARG A 424 4.07 10.58 13.98
C ARG A 424 2.87 9.80 13.50
N LEU A 425 2.57 8.64 14.09
CA LEU A 425 1.36 7.89 13.78
C LEU A 425 0.09 8.69 14.13
N LEU A 426 0.08 9.38 15.29
CA LEU A 426 -1.03 10.25 15.66
C LEU A 426 -1.20 11.44 14.70
N ASP A 427 -0.09 12.00 14.17
CA ASP A 427 -0.14 13.06 13.15
C ASP A 427 -0.79 12.53 11.86
N ILE A 428 -0.38 11.33 11.39
CA ILE A 428 -0.97 10.69 10.21
C ILE A 428 -2.48 10.46 10.39
N TYR A 429 -2.91 9.97 11.56
CA TYR A 429 -4.34 9.78 11.83
C TYR A 429 -5.13 11.09 11.84
N GLN A 430 -4.47 12.22 12.11
CA GLN A 430 -5.08 13.55 12.01
C GLN A 430 -5.01 14.14 10.58
N GLY A 431 -4.43 13.42 9.61
CA GLY A 431 -4.28 13.89 8.24
C GLY A 431 -3.15 14.91 8.05
N ARG A 432 -2.18 14.93 8.95
CA ARG A 432 -1.02 15.84 8.93
C ARG A 432 0.22 15.17 8.38
#